data_548c42635a54db8b2b0b93d600a06c58
#
_entry.id   548c42635a54db8b2b0b93d600a06c58
#
_cell.length_a   1.000
_cell.length_b   1.000
_cell.length_c   1.000
_cell.angle_alpha   90.00
_cell.angle_beta   90.00
_cell.angle_gamma   90.00
#
_symmetry.space_group_name_H-M   'P 1'
#
loop_
_entity.id
_entity.type
_entity.pdbx_description
1 polymer ?
#
loop_
_entity_poly.entity_id
_entity_poly.type
_entity_poly.pdbx_seq_one_letter_code
_entity_poly.pdbx_strand_id
1 'polypeptide(L)'
;MALIALLDLTFKPESVADARALLRTVLADTRAFDGCLGVEVWVDEENEAHVIAYETWESAEADAKYREFRAGPGKIAELPPLLAAAPTLTKFTVDSSI
;
A
#
# COMPACT_ATOMS: atom_id res chain seq x y z
N MET A 1 -4.34 -17.18 -9.39
CA MET A 1 -4.87 -15.95 -9.97
C MET A 1 -4.31 -14.76 -9.20
N ALA A 2 -3.74 -13.79 -9.89
CA ALA A 2 -3.14 -12.63 -9.24
C ALA A 2 -4.21 -11.76 -8.58
N LEU A 3 -3.85 -11.16 -7.45
CA LEU A 3 -4.71 -10.23 -6.72
C LEU A 3 -4.07 -8.84 -6.77
N ILE A 4 -4.89 -7.84 -7.05
CA ILE A 4 -4.48 -6.44 -7.02
C ILE A 4 -5.03 -5.80 -5.75
N ALA A 5 -4.16 -5.15 -4.97
CA ALA A 5 -4.57 -4.40 -3.80
C ALA A 5 -4.25 -2.92 -4.03
N LEU A 6 -5.24 -2.08 -3.86
CA LEU A 6 -5.07 -0.63 -3.94
C LEU A 6 -5.22 -0.06 -2.53
N LEU A 7 -4.13 0.48 -2.01
CA LEU A 7 -4.14 1.15 -0.71
C LEU A 7 -4.14 2.65 -0.94
N ASP A 8 -5.28 3.28 -0.64
CA ASP A 8 -5.49 4.71 -0.84
C ASP A 8 -5.11 5.45 0.43
N LEU A 9 -4.15 6.37 0.31
CA LEU A 9 -3.59 7.11 1.43
C LEU A 9 -3.68 8.61 1.17
N THR A 10 -4.19 9.35 2.15
CA THR A 10 -4.16 10.82 2.11
C THR A 10 -3.36 11.31 3.31
N PHE A 11 -2.25 11.98 3.04
CA PHE A 11 -1.37 12.51 4.08
C PHE A 11 -1.75 13.94 4.45
N LYS A 12 -1.38 14.34 5.65
CA LYS A 12 -1.44 15.75 6.02
C LYS A 12 -0.52 16.54 5.11
N PRO A 13 -0.93 17.73 4.60
CA PRO A 13 -0.07 18.49 3.68
C PRO A 13 1.33 18.77 4.21
N GLU A 14 1.47 19.04 5.49
CA GLU A 14 2.76 19.29 6.13
C GLU A 14 3.60 18.02 6.34
N SER A 15 3.01 16.84 6.14
CA SER A 15 3.68 15.56 6.37
C SER A 15 4.11 14.85 5.10
N VAL A 16 3.93 15.44 3.93
CA VAL A 16 4.19 14.79 2.64
C VAL A 16 5.63 14.30 2.53
N ALA A 17 6.61 15.14 2.90
CA ALA A 17 8.02 14.74 2.79
C ALA A 17 8.34 13.55 3.70
N ASP A 18 7.87 13.57 4.95
CA ASP A 18 8.07 12.48 5.90
C ASP A 18 7.35 11.22 5.44
N ALA A 19 6.15 11.37 4.89
CA ALA A 19 5.37 10.24 4.37
C ALA A 19 6.08 9.57 3.19
N ARG A 20 6.65 10.35 2.27
CA ARG A 20 7.40 9.80 1.13
C ARG A 20 8.63 9.02 1.60
N ALA A 21 9.35 9.56 2.59
CA ALA A 21 10.51 8.87 3.16
C ALA A 21 10.10 7.56 3.83
N LEU A 22 9.00 7.58 4.60
CA LEU A 22 8.47 6.38 5.24
C LEU A 22 8.05 5.33 4.20
N LEU A 23 7.36 5.74 3.14
CA LEU A 23 6.92 4.82 2.09
C LEU A 23 8.10 4.14 1.39
N ARG A 24 9.21 4.83 1.18
CA ARG A 24 10.40 4.20 0.58
C ARG A 24 10.86 3.01 1.40
N THR A 25 10.88 3.14 2.72
CA THR A 25 11.29 2.06 3.62
C THR A 25 10.23 0.96 3.70
N VAL A 26 8.98 1.34 3.92
CA VAL A 26 7.86 0.41 4.07
C VAL A 26 7.67 -0.43 2.81
N LEU A 27 7.68 0.21 1.64
CA LEU A 27 7.40 -0.49 0.40
C LEU A 27 8.57 -1.33 -0.08
N ALA A 28 9.80 -1.05 0.37
CA ALA A 28 10.92 -1.96 0.15
C ALA A 28 10.64 -3.30 0.84
N ASP A 29 10.13 -3.27 2.08
CA ASP A 29 9.75 -4.48 2.80
C ASP A 29 8.56 -5.19 2.14
N THR A 30 7.59 -4.42 1.66
CA THR A 30 6.43 -4.97 0.94
C THR A 30 6.86 -5.73 -0.31
N ARG A 31 7.76 -5.13 -1.10
CA ARG A 31 8.28 -5.75 -2.32
C ARG A 31 9.06 -7.03 -2.06
N ALA A 32 9.70 -7.11 -0.90
CA ALA A 32 10.47 -8.29 -0.49
C ALA A 32 9.60 -9.38 0.17
N PHE A 33 8.34 -9.07 0.46
CA PHE A 33 7.45 -10.02 1.13
C PHE A 33 7.10 -11.17 0.17
N ASP A 34 7.06 -12.39 0.73
CA ASP A 34 6.77 -13.59 -0.05
C ASP A 34 5.41 -13.48 -0.75
N GLY A 35 5.42 -13.68 -2.06
CA GLY A 35 4.21 -13.58 -2.88
C GLY A 35 3.91 -12.20 -3.43
N CYS A 36 4.70 -11.18 -3.09
CA CYS A 36 4.57 -9.86 -3.70
C CYS A 36 5.22 -9.86 -5.09
N LEU A 37 4.45 -9.56 -6.12
CA LEU A 37 4.94 -9.48 -7.50
C LEU A 37 5.39 -8.07 -7.88
N GLY A 38 5.00 -7.06 -7.14
CA GLY A 38 5.42 -5.70 -7.37
C GLY A 38 4.56 -4.68 -6.66
N VAL A 39 5.10 -3.48 -6.51
CA VAL A 39 4.38 -2.34 -5.96
C VAL A 39 4.76 -1.10 -6.75
N GLU A 40 3.74 -0.33 -7.14
CA GLU A 40 3.90 1.00 -7.71
C GLU A 40 3.22 2.01 -6.80
N VAL A 41 3.70 3.23 -6.81
CA VAL A 41 3.02 4.31 -6.09
C VAL A 41 2.49 5.29 -7.13
N TRP A 42 1.18 5.50 -7.10
CA TRP A 42 0.50 6.44 -7.97
C TRP A 42 0.24 7.71 -7.17
N VAL A 43 0.71 8.82 -7.69
CA VAL A 43 0.52 10.13 -7.04
C VAL A 43 -0.59 10.87 -7.76
N ASP A 44 -1.56 11.38 -7.00
CA ASP A 44 -2.65 12.18 -7.57
C ASP A 44 -2.04 13.43 -8.23
N GLU A 45 -2.37 13.63 -9.50
CA GLU A 45 -1.84 14.72 -10.30
C GLU A 45 -2.19 16.09 -9.72
N GLU A 46 -3.30 16.19 -9.03
CA GLU A 46 -3.79 17.45 -8.46
C GLU A 46 -3.51 17.62 -6.98
N ASN A 47 -3.02 16.56 -6.31
CA ASN A 47 -2.77 16.60 -4.87
C ASN A 47 -1.64 15.64 -4.48
N GLU A 48 -0.46 16.16 -4.27
CA GLU A 48 0.71 15.33 -3.92
C GLU A 48 0.57 14.61 -2.57
N ALA A 49 -0.37 15.02 -1.73
CA ALA A 49 -0.65 14.36 -0.46
C ALA A 49 -1.54 13.13 -0.62
N HIS A 50 -2.13 12.92 -1.79
CA HIS A 50 -2.98 11.77 -2.08
C HIS A 50 -2.24 10.79 -2.98
N VAL A 51 -2.02 9.57 -2.48
CA VAL A 51 -1.31 8.53 -3.22
C VAL A 51 -2.05 7.21 -3.12
N ILE A 52 -1.80 6.34 -4.09
CA ILE A 52 -2.29 4.96 -4.06
C ILE A 52 -1.07 4.05 -4.17
N ALA A 53 -0.93 3.13 -3.22
CA ALA A 53 0.02 2.03 -3.37
C ALA A 53 -0.70 0.93 -4.16
N TYR A 54 -0.23 0.68 -5.36
CA TYR A 54 -0.75 -0.35 -6.26
C TYR A 54 0.12 -1.59 -6.06
N GLU A 55 -0.46 -2.63 -5.46
CA GLU A 55 0.26 -3.86 -5.11
C GLU A 55 -0.27 -5.02 -5.93
N THR A 56 0.63 -5.83 -6.45
CA THR A 56 0.28 -7.06 -7.16
C THR A 56 0.77 -8.24 -6.33
N TRP A 57 -0.14 -9.15 -6.01
CA TRP A 57 0.15 -10.36 -5.22
C TRP A 57 -0.11 -11.60 -6.07
N GLU A 58 0.69 -12.65 -5.87
CA GLU A 58 0.54 -13.89 -6.64
C GLU A 58 -0.78 -14.60 -6.36
N SER A 59 -1.38 -14.37 -5.16
CA SER A 59 -2.61 -15.02 -4.74
C SER A 59 -3.28 -14.24 -3.62
N ALA A 60 -4.55 -14.56 -3.36
CA ALA A 60 -5.28 -14.01 -2.23
C ALA A 60 -4.64 -14.43 -0.90
N GLU A 61 -4.08 -15.64 -0.85
CA GLU A 61 -3.42 -16.15 0.35
C GLU A 61 -2.16 -15.35 0.68
N ALA A 62 -1.36 -15.00 -0.33
CA ALA A 62 -0.16 -14.19 -0.13
C ALA A 62 -0.53 -12.79 0.40
N ASP A 63 -1.55 -12.16 -0.19
CA ASP A 63 -2.06 -10.88 0.29
C ASP A 63 -2.54 -10.99 1.74
N ALA A 64 -3.31 -12.04 2.07
CA ALA A 64 -3.82 -12.24 3.42
C ALA A 64 -2.71 -12.35 4.45
N LYS A 65 -1.63 -13.08 4.13
CA LYS A 65 -0.46 -13.19 5.01
C LYS A 65 0.22 -11.85 5.22
N TYR A 66 0.31 -11.05 4.18
CA TYR A 66 0.89 -9.71 4.29
C TYR A 66 0.03 -8.81 5.19
N ARG A 67 -1.31 -8.83 5.02
CA ARG A 67 -2.21 -8.03 5.87
C ARG A 67 -2.10 -8.46 7.33
N GLU A 68 -2.00 -9.76 7.60
CA GLU A 68 -1.78 -10.28 8.94
C GLU A 68 -0.45 -9.79 9.53
N PHE A 69 0.62 -9.81 8.74
CA PHE A 69 1.92 -9.28 9.14
C PHE A 69 1.81 -7.79 9.53
N ARG A 70 1.16 -6.97 8.70
CA ARG A 70 1.01 -5.53 8.97
C ARG A 70 0.06 -5.23 10.14
N ALA A 71 -0.87 -6.13 10.44
CA ALA A 71 -1.74 -5.99 11.61
C ALA A 71 -1.06 -6.40 12.92
N GLY A 72 0.06 -7.11 12.84
CA GLY A 72 0.80 -7.66 13.97
C GLY A 72 2.25 -7.22 14.01
N PRO A 73 3.21 -8.15 13.81
CA PRO A 73 4.64 -7.85 14.01
C PRO A 73 5.19 -6.77 13.08
N GLY A 74 4.59 -6.60 11.90
CA GLY A 74 5.01 -5.58 10.92
C GLY A 74 4.22 -4.29 10.97
N LYS A 75 3.51 -4.02 12.06
CA LYS A 75 2.71 -2.81 12.20
C LYS A 75 3.56 -1.56 12.03
N ILE A 76 3.06 -0.62 11.23
CA ILE A 76 3.77 0.63 10.91
C ILE A 76 3.26 1.73 11.84
N ALA A 77 3.88 1.87 13.00
CA ALA A 77 3.44 2.84 14.02
C ALA A 77 3.59 4.29 13.57
N GLU A 78 4.51 4.57 12.65
CA GLU A 78 4.81 5.93 12.17
C GLU A 78 3.79 6.43 11.14
N LEU A 79 2.98 5.54 10.54
CA LEU A 79 2.06 5.90 9.48
C LEU A 79 0.83 6.71 9.96
N PRO A 80 0.08 6.25 10.99
CA PRO A 80 -1.15 6.95 11.39
C PRO A 80 -0.99 8.44 11.67
N PRO A 81 0.08 8.90 12.36
CA PRO A 81 0.24 10.33 12.62
C PRO A 81 0.39 11.19 11.37
N LEU A 82 0.79 10.60 10.24
CA LEU A 82 1.00 11.33 8.98
C LEU A 82 -0.27 11.40 8.13
N LEU A 83 -1.31 10.64 8.49
CA LEU A 83 -2.52 10.53 7.70
C LEU A 83 -3.51 11.64 8.02
N ALA A 84 -4.13 12.23 6.98
CA ALA A 84 -5.24 13.17 7.13
C ALA A 84 -6.58 12.45 7.23
N ALA A 85 -6.64 11.19 6.79
CA ALA A 85 -7.86 10.38 6.80
C ALA A 85 -7.49 8.90 6.97
N ALA A 86 -8.45 8.08 7.37
CA ALA A 86 -8.25 6.64 7.45
C ALA A 86 -7.94 6.07 6.07
N PRO A 87 -6.95 5.16 5.95
CA PRO A 87 -6.64 4.54 4.66
C PRO A 87 -7.78 3.64 4.20
N THR A 88 -7.92 3.51 2.88
CA THR A 88 -8.90 2.62 2.27
C THR A 88 -8.16 1.55 1.47
N LEU A 89 -8.47 0.29 1.74
CA LEU A 89 -7.92 -0.85 1.01
C LEU A 89 -9.00 -1.46 0.15
N THR A 90 -8.76 -1.54 -1.16
CA THR A 90 -9.67 -2.18 -2.12
C THR A 90 -8.91 -3.27 -2.86
N LYS A 91 -9.53 -4.44 -3.00
CA LYS A 91 -8.90 -5.58 -3.65
C LYS A 91 -9.65 -5.95 -4.91
N PHE A 92 -8.89 -6.34 -5.94
CA PHE A 92 -9.42 -6.73 -7.25
C PHE A 92 -8.75 -8.00 -7.72
N THR A 93 -9.48 -8.81 -8.47
CA THR A 93 -8.89 -9.91 -9.23
C THR A 93 -8.89 -9.52 -10.71
N VAL A 94 -7.93 -10.09 -11.46
CA VAL A 94 -7.87 -9.85 -12.90
C VAL A 94 -8.82 -10.82 -13.59
N ASP A 95 -9.74 -10.30 -14.39
CA ASP A 95 -10.63 -11.13 -15.21
C ASP A 95 -10.17 -11.05 -16.67
N SER A 96 -9.48 -12.09 -17.12
CA SER A 96 -8.91 -12.15 -18.47
C SER A 96 -9.94 -12.55 -19.53
N SER A 97 -11.18 -12.81 -19.12
CA SER A 97 -12.25 -13.17 -20.06
C SER A 97 -13.00 -11.93 -20.60
N ILE A 98 -12.77 -10.77 -20.02
CA ILE A 98 -13.41 -9.52 -20.44
C ILE A 98 -12.50 -8.73 -21.36
#